data_8a1ee67510b3f162803362ba598a1fdd
#
_entry.id   8a1ee67510b3f162803362ba598a1fdd
#
_cell.length_a   1.000
_cell.length_b   1.000
_cell.length_c   1.000
_cell.angle_alpha   90.00
_cell.angle_beta   90.00
_cell.angle_gamma   90.00
#
_symmetry.space_group_name_H-M   'P 1'
#
loop_
_entity.id
_entity.type
_entity.pdbx_description
1 polymer ?
#
loop_
_entity_poly.entity_id
_entity_poly.type
_entity_poly.pdbx_seq_one_letter_code
_entity_poly.pdbx_strand_id
1 'polypeptide(L)'
;MMLLRRALAAPRLCRARAPGVQMLPGGRSAAAPTHRARLLSDDAAAEASIFDQDYDMAPSKENHAGRNDTLKFHRPLTNGQRGRVSLDFKKAGLWRGRPFKALTSPKKRTGGRNNTGRITCRHRGGGAKQRYRIIDFKRQLWDVPATVERLEYDPNRSAFIALLQYENGVMSYILAPQGLKPGDSVVAGKGADSKGIDPKPGNAAPLKYLPVGVQVHNIEMMPGQGGKLARSAGASAVYQARTEDGFAVLRMPSKERRIVPIMCMATVGQVSNPLHFMEQLGKAGASRHRGIRPTVRGVAMNPVDHPLGGGEGKSSGGRPAVSPWGIPCKGGYRTRKRRNPTRKMILFDRRGMPLPKTLAERKRLRRLKGKQ
;
A
#
# COMPACT_ATOMS: atom_id res chain seq x y z
N MET A 1 -53.58 3.55 34.11
CA MET A 1 -52.75 3.39 35.31
C MET A 1 -51.44 4.17 35.10
N MET A 2 -51.33 5.24 35.87
CA MET A 2 -50.14 6.11 35.96
C MET A 2 -48.95 5.40 36.59
N LEU A 3 -47.75 5.68 36.16
CA LEU A 3 -46.57 5.73 37.03
C LEU A 3 -45.51 6.70 36.47
N LEU A 4 -45.41 7.84 37.15
CA LEU A 4 -44.34 8.84 37.08
C LEU A 4 -43.00 8.21 37.47
N ARG A 5 -41.89 8.58 36.77
CA ARG A 5 -40.56 8.53 37.36
C ARG A 5 -39.88 9.90 37.28
N ARG A 6 -39.54 10.37 38.49
CA ARG A 6 -38.88 11.60 38.84
C ARG A 6 -37.43 11.66 38.29
N ALA A 7 -37.06 12.84 37.82
CA ALA A 7 -35.70 13.27 37.63
C ALA A 7 -35.03 13.60 38.97
N LEU A 8 -33.80 13.13 39.19
CA LEU A 8 -32.91 13.55 40.27
C LEU A 8 -31.81 14.40 39.69
N ALA A 9 -31.77 15.65 40.11
CA ALA A 9 -30.72 16.63 39.83
C ALA A 9 -29.56 16.42 40.81
N ALA A 10 -28.31 16.44 40.29
CA ALA A 10 -27.09 16.41 41.09
C ALA A 10 -26.56 17.85 41.32
N PRO A 11 -25.96 18.17 42.48
CA PRO A 11 -25.58 19.52 42.84
C PRO A 11 -24.21 19.91 42.25
N ARG A 12 -24.11 21.21 41.90
CA ARG A 12 -22.87 21.88 41.48
C ARG A 12 -21.95 22.12 42.68
N LEU A 13 -20.73 21.63 42.67
CA LEU A 13 -19.68 21.93 43.62
C LEU A 13 -18.89 23.17 43.14
N CYS A 14 -18.96 24.26 43.94
CA CYS A 14 -18.12 25.43 43.84
C CYS A 14 -16.66 25.07 44.18
N ARG A 15 -15.71 25.45 43.31
CA ARG A 15 -14.29 25.34 43.58
C ARG A 15 -13.78 26.71 44.11
N ALA A 16 -13.32 26.70 45.34
CA ALA A 16 -12.63 27.81 46.00
C ALA A 16 -11.23 28.04 45.39
N ARG A 17 -10.86 29.29 45.30
CA ARG A 17 -9.57 29.82 44.85
C ARG A 17 -8.58 29.75 46.04
N ALA A 18 -7.40 29.18 45.84
CA ALA A 18 -6.28 29.23 46.80
C ALA A 18 -5.24 30.31 46.39
N PRO A 19 -4.56 30.94 47.32
CA PRO A 19 -3.69 32.09 47.10
C PRO A 19 -2.28 31.71 46.62
N GLY A 20 -1.61 32.69 45.98
CA GLY A 20 -0.33 32.53 45.32
C GLY A 20 0.84 32.29 46.28
N VAL A 21 1.78 31.46 45.81
CA VAL A 21 3.12 31.33 46.40
C VAL A 21 4.12 31.90 45.41
N GLN A 22 4.84 32.95 45.89
CA GLN A 22 6.00 33.52 45.19
C GLN A 22 7.18 32.55 45.31
N MET A 23 7.82 32.20 44.18
CA MET A 23 9.09 31.48 44.15
C MET A 23 10.23 32.38 43.70
N LEU A 24 11.29 32.36 44.49
CA LEU A 24 12.59 32.97 44.25
C LEU A 24 13.37 32.23 43.16
N PRO A 25 14.30 32.87 42.42
CA PRO A 25 15.05 32.27 41.33
C PRO A 25 16.26 31.45 41.86
N GLY A 26 16.18 30.12 41.76
CA GLY A 26 17.30 29.22 42.05
C GLY A 26 18.07 28.88 40.77
N GLY A 27 19.38 29.18 40.77
CA GLY A 27 20.29 28.90 39.68
C GLY A 27 20.38 27.39 39.39
N ARG A 28 20.27 27.00 38.12
CA ARG A 28 20.50 25.63 37.65
C ARG A 28 21.93 25.49 37.14
N SER A 29 22.74 24.78 37.89
CA SER A 29 23.98 24.15 37.43
C SER A 29 23.63 23.12 36.36
N ALA A 30 24.18 23.26 35.15
CA ALA A 30 24.07 22.29 34.08
C ALA A 30 25.00 21.09 34.38
N ALA A 31 24.42 19.98 34.80
CA ALA A 31 25.14 18.71 34.90
C ALA A 31 25.43 18.17 33.49
N ALA A 32 26.71 17.91 33.19
CA ALA A 32 27.16 17.29 31.97
C ALA A 32 26.53 15.88 31.80
N PRO A 33 26.16 15.46 30.58
CA PRO A 33 25.59 14.12 30.36
C PRO A 33 26.64 13.04 30.65
N THR A 34 26.25 12.01 31.40
CA THR A 34 27.10 10.87 31.73
C THR A 34 27.50 10.09 30.49
N HIS A 35 28.72 9.54 30.46
CA HIS A 35 29.35 8.79 29.38
C HIS A 35 28.44 7.69 28.77
N ARG A 36 27.56 7.07 29.57
CA ARG A 36 26.62 6.04 29.17
C ARG A 36 25.45 6.56 28.29
N ALA A 37 25.09 7.84 28.42
CA ALA A 37 24.07 8.47 27.60
C ALA A 37 24.61 8.83 26.20
N ARG A 38 25.93 9.11 26.10
CA ARG A 38 26.61 9.34 24.81
C ARG A 38 26.73 8.07 23.99
N LEU A 39 27.17 6.94 24.58
CA LEU A 39 27.28 5.67 23.84
C LEU A 39 25.97 5.19 23.23
N LEU A 40 24.82 5.39 23.91
CA LEU A 40 23.51 5.04 23.38
C LEU A 40 23.01 6.00 22.27
N SER A 41 23.55 7.22 22.18
CA SER A 41 23.23 8.17 21.10
C SER A 41 24.08 7.91 19.86
N ASP A 42 25.34 7.50 20.06
CA ASP A 42 26.29 7.25 18.97
C ASP A 42 26.01 5.92 18.26
N ASP A 43 25.61 4.88 19.00
CA ASP A 43 25.17 3.61 18.42
C ASP A 43 23.88 3.76 17.60
N ALA A 44 22.92 4.56 18.08
CA ALA A 44 21.70 4.85 17.32
C ALA A 44 21.95 5.71 16.06
N ALA A 45 22.97 6.58 16.12
CA ALA A 45 23.39 7.37 14.97
C ALA A 45 24.21 6.53 13.97
N ALA A 46 25.04 5.62 14.46
CA ALA A 46 25.79 4.68 13.62
C ALA A 46 24.87 3.67 12.93
N GLU A 47 23.89 3.11 13.62
CA GLU A 47 22.87 2.27 13.00
C GLU A 47 22.02 3.05 11.98
N ALA A 48 21.74 4.32 12.21
CA ALA A 48 21.05 5.17 11.24
C ALA A 48 21.92 5.42 9.99
N SER A 49 23.22 5.63 10.14
CA SER A 49 24.13 5.91 9.02
C SER A 49 24.40 4.69 8.11
N ILE A 50 24.39 3.49 8.66
CA ILE A 50 24.48 2.24 7.88
C ILE A 50 23.22 2.03 7.02
N PHE A 51 22.07 2.58 7.43
CA PHE A 51 20.79 2.46 6.72
C PHE A 51 20.48 3.62 5.79
N ASP A 52 21.25 4.70 5.81
CA ASP A 52 21.07 5.91 4.97
C ASP A 52 21.96 5.95 3.73
N GLN A 53 22.56 4.83 3.31
CA GLN A 53 23.01 4.73 1.94
C GLN A 53 21.78 4.82 1.04
N ASP A 54 21.53 6.05 0.61
CA ASP A 54 20.51 6.42 -0.34
C ASP A 54 20.74 5.68 -1.66
N TYR A 55 20.11 4.53 -1.80
CA TYR A 55 19.69 4.13 -3.12
C TYR A 55 18.53 5.05 -3.50
N ASP A 56 18.86 6.26 -3.91
CA ASP A 56 17.97 7.15 -4.63
C ASP A 56 17.59 6.51 -5.97
N MET A 57 16.73 5.52 -5.91
CA MET A 57 16.01 4.98 -7.06
C MET A 57 14.77 5.84 -7.35
N ALA A 58 14.87 7.14 -7.17
CA ALA A 58 13.99 8.05 -7.89
C ALA A 58 14.48 8.04 -9.35
N PRO A 59 13.65 7.58 -10.32
CA PRO A 59 14.07 7.60 -11.71
C PRO A 59 14.31 9.05 -12.10
N SER A 60 15.57 9.41 -12.41
CA SER A 60 15.93 10.71 -12.97
C SER A 60 15.09 10.98 -14.21
N LYS A 61 14.70 12.23 -14.44
CA LYS A 61 13.91 12.64 -15.61
C LYS A 61 14.53 12.20 -16.93
N GLU A 62 15.83 12.05 -16.98
CA GLU A 62 16.62 11.61 -18.14
C GLU A 62 16.41 10.15 -18.53
N ASN A 63 16.04 9.27 -17.57
CA ASN A 63 15.75 7.87 -17.83
C ASN A 63 14.35 7.60 -18.42
N HIS A 64 13.54 8.62 -18.66
CA HIS A 64 12.18 8.43 -19.18
C HIS A 64 12.12 8.27 -20.70
N ALA A 65 13.12 8.76 -21.46
CA ALA A 65 13.13 8.67 -22.92
C ALA A 65 13.20 7.22 -23.43
N GLY A 66 14.00 6.35 -22.78
CA GLY A 66 14.12 4.93 -23.15
C GLY A 66 13.09 3.99 -22.52
N ARG A 67 12.35 4.43 -21.46
CA ARG A 67 11.34 3.61 -20.74
C ARG A 67 9.92 3.79 -21.24
N ASN A 68 9.67 4.73 -22.14
CA ASN A 68 8.33 5.07 -22.65
C ASN A 68 7.82 4.13 -23.76
N ASP A 69 8.58 3.10 -24.12
CA ASP A 69 8.24 2.21 -25.23
C ASP A 69 6.92 1.44 -25.07
N THR A 70 6.49 1.20 -23.83
CA THR A 70 5.22 0.50 -23.57
C THR A 70 4.01 1.41 -23.54
N LEU A 71 4.17 2.74 -23.64
CA LEU A 71 3.08 3.70 -23.62
C LEU A 71 2.79 4.23 -25.03
N LYS A 72 1.50 4.37 -25.33
CA LYS A 72 0.97 4.96 -26.55
C LYS A 72 0.41 6.34 -26.25
N PHE A 73 1.03 7.37 -26.81
CA PHE A 73 0.50 8.73 -26.84
C PHE A 73 -0.45 8.88 -28.04
N HIS A 74 -1.63 9.40 -27.79
CA HIS A 74 -2.64 9.56 -28.84
C HIS A 74 -2.50 10.92 -29.53
N ARG A 75 -2.76 10.97 -30.85
CA ARG A 75 -2.80 12.24 -31.60
C ARG A 75 -3.93 13.13 -31.07
N PRO A 76 -3.75 14.46 -30.97
CA PRO A 76 -4.73 15.38 -30.39
C PRO A 76 -5.86 15.74 -31.36
N LEU A 77 -6.53 14.74 -31.94
CA LEU A 77 -7.64 14.93 -32.89
C LEU A 77 -8.91 15.43 -32.22
N THR A 78 -9.13 15.05 -30.96
CA THR A 78 -10.30 15.47 -30.18
C THR A 78 -9.84 15.85 -28.76
N ASN A 79 -10.67 16.64 -28.04
CA ASN A 79 -10.37 17.03 -26.67
C ASN A 79 -10.09 15.84 -25.75
N GLY A 80 -10.82 14.72 -25.93
CA GLY A 80 -10.63 13.50 -25.14
C GLY A 80 -9.35 12.73 -25.49
N GLN A 81 -8.78 12.93 -26.67
CA GLN A 81 -7.53 12.28 -27.10
C GLN A 81 -6.29 13.13 -26.81
N ARG A 82 -6.42 14.45 -26.67
CA ARG A 82 -5.30 15.38 -26.45
C ARG A 82 -4.41 14.98 -25.27
N GLY A 83 -4.99 14.62 -24.15
CA GLY A 83 -4.26 14.20 -22.95
C GLY A 83 -4.29 12.69 -22.68
N ARG A 84 -4.69 11.88 -23.67
CA ARG A 84 -4.80 10.44 -23.48
C ARG A 84 -3.46 9.75 -23.64
N VAL A 85 -3.08 8.99 -22.60
CA VAL A 85 -1.92 8.08 -22.61
C VAL A 85 -2.43 6.70 -22.23
N SER A 86 -2.21 5.70 -23.07
CA SER A 86 -2.65 4.32 -22.82
C SER A 86 -1.51 3.35 -22.99
N LEU A 87 -1.64 2.18 -22.39
CA LEU A 87 -0.72 1.07 -22.59
C LEU A 87 -0.78 0.59 -24.06
N ASP A 88 0.37 0.34 -24.66
CA ASP A 88 0.51 -0.36 -25.93
C ASP A 88 0.74 -1.85 -25.70
N PHE A 89 -0.31 -2.64 -25.93
CA PHE A 89 -0.28 -4.09 -25.72
C PHE A 89 0.76 -4.81 -26.59
N LYS A 90 1.00 -4.30 -27.83
CA LYS A 90 1.98 -4.89 -28.75
C LYS A 90 3.40 -4.67 -28.25
N LYS A 91 3.74 -3.44 -27.89
CA LYS A 91 5.06 -3.09 -27.36
C LYS A 91 5.34 -3.72 -25.99
N ALA A 92 4.30 -3.91 -25.20
CA ALA A 92 4.41 -4.60 -23.90
C ALA A 92 4.49 -6.14 -24.01
N GLY A 93 4.46 -6.70 -25.22
CA GLY A 93 4.53 -8.17 -25.45
C GLY A 93 3.34 -8.95 -24.88
N LEU A 94 2.18 -8.30 -24.72
CA LEU A 94 1.02 -8.92 -24.11
C LEU A 94 0.19 -9.71 -25.10
N TRP A 95 -0.26 -10.89 -24.65
CA TRP A 95 -1.19 -11.73 -25.38
C TRP A 95 -2.53 -11.03 -25.65
N ARG A 96 -3.01 -11.08 -26.90
CA ARG A 96 -4.25 -10.44 -27.31
C ARG A 96 -5.46 -11.38 -27.40
N GLY A 97 -5.22 -12.66 -27.28
CA GLY A 97 -6.26 -13.69 -27.33
C GLY A 97 -7.07 -13.78 -26.03
N ARG A 98 -7.89 -14.82 -25.95
CA ARG A 98 -8.71 -15.09 -24.78
C ARG A 98 -7.87 -15.65 -23.63
N PRO A 99 -8.21 -15.32 -22.36
CA PRO A 99 -7.54 -15.91 -21.21
C PRO A 99 -7.85 -17.42 -21.11
N PHE A 100 -7.01 -18.15 -20.38
CA PHE A 100 -7.20 -19.57 -20.15
C PHE A 100 -8.51 -19.82 -19.37
N LYS A 101 -9.46 -20.52 -20.01
CA LYS A 101 -10.87 -20.61 -19.55
C LYS A 101 -10.99 -21.26 -18.16
N ALA A 102 -10.22 -22.32 -17.88
CA ALA A 102 -10.26 -23.05 -16.62
C ALA A 102 -9.86 -22.19 -15.41
N LEU A 103 -8.93 -21.24 -15.60
CA LEU A 103 -8.46 -20.31 -14.55
C LEU A 103 -9.23 -18.99 -14.50
N THR A 104 -10.43 -18.92 -15.12
CA THR A 104 -11.26 -17.73 -15.09
C THR A 104 -12.63 -17.97 -14.48
N SER A 105 -13.08 -17.06 -13.62
CA SER A 105 -14.43 -17.07 -13.04
C SER A 105 -15.23 -15.83 -13.40
N PRO A 106 -16.58 -15.90 -13.42
CA PRO A 106 -17.41 -14.72 -13.62
C PRO A 106 -17.28 -13.75 -12.45
N LYS A 107 -17.12 -12.45 -12.75
CA LYS A 107 -17.09 -11.41 -11.73
C LYS A 107 -18.46 -10.73 -11.61
N LYS A 108 -19.22 -11.08 -10.56
CA LYS A 108 -20.47 -10.39 -10.22
C LYS A 108 -20.18 -8.94 -9.79
N ARG A 109 -21.06 -8.02 -10.17
CA ARG A 109 -20.94 -6.59 -9.82
C ARG A 109 -22.05 -6.21 -8.87
N THR A 110 -21.70 -5.66 -7.73
CA THR A 110 -22.63 -5.23 -6.69
C THR A 110 -22.98 -3.74 -6.78
N GLY A 111 -22.30 -2.97 -7.65
CA GLY A 111 -22.52 -1.52 -7.75
C GLY A 111 -22.17 -0.77 -6.47
N GLY A 112 -21.25 -1.29 -5.65
CA GLY A 112 -20.87 -0.69 -4.38
C GLY A 112 -21.83 -1.00 -3.23
N ARG A 113 -22.78 -1.93 -3.41
CA ARG A 113 -23.72 -2.38 -2.37
C ARG A 113 -23.11 -3.52 -1.56
N ASN A 114 -23.46 -3.57 -0.27
CA ASN A 114 -23.16 -4.68 0.62
C ASN A 114 -24.21 -5.80 0.52
N ASN A 115 -24.16 -6.79 1.42
CA ASN A 115 -25.11 -7.89 1.51
C ASN A 115 -26.53 -7.43 1.87
N THR A 116 -26.71 -6.26 2.50
CA THR A 116 -28.03 -5.67 2.83
C THR A 116 -28.57 -4.76 1.74
N GLY A 117 -27.90 -4.67 0.58
CA GLY A 117 -28.30 -3.81 -0.56
C GLY A 117 -27.96 -2.32 -0.40
N ARG A 118 -27.39 -1.90 0.74
CA ARG A 118 -27.01 -0.51 0.99
C ARG A 118 -25.66 -0.16 0.35
N ILE A 119 -25.54 1.05 -0.19
CA ILE A 119 -24.30 1.55 -0.79
C ILE A 119 -23.29 1.83 0.32
N THR A 120 -22.25 1.00 0.38
CA THR A 120 -21.12 1.16 1.31
C THR A 120 -19.86 1.70 0.62
N CYS A 121 -19.74 1.50 -0.71
CA CYS A 121 -18.68 2.06 -1.53
C CYS A 121 -19.31 2.92 -2.63
N ARG A 122 -19.27 4.25 -2.44
CA ARG A 122 -19.88 5.21 -3.38
C ARG A 122 -19.13 5.24 -4.72
N HIS A 123 -19.78 5.74 -5.76
CA HIS A 123 -19.22 5.99 -7.09
C HIS A 123 -18.70 4.72 -7.78
N ARG A 124 -19.32 3.57 -7.54
CA ARG A 124 -19.05 2.30 -8.23
C ARG A 124 -20.27 1.82 -8.98
N GLY A 125 -20.05 1.24 -10.18
CA GLY A 125 -21.11 0.61 -10.97
C GLY A 125 -20.94 0.85 -12.46
N GLY A 126 -21.65 0.04 -13.25
CA GLY A 126 -21.54 0.02 -14.71
C GLY A 126 -20.17 -0.46 -15.22
N GLY A 127 -19.81 -0.04 -16.42
CA GLY A 127 -18.56 -0.36 -17.10
C GLY A 127 -18.57 -1.69 -17.85
N ALA A 128 -17.46 -2.04 -18.54
CA ALA A 128 -17.33 -3.25 -19.33
C ALA A 128 -17.37 -4.53 -18.48
N LYS A 129 -18.04 -5.60 -18.95
CA LYS A 129 -18.07 -6.90 -18.24
C LYS A 129 -16.65 -7.45 -18.09
N GLN A 130 -16.32 -7.94 -16.91
CA GLN A 130 -14.98 -8.45 -16.60
C GLN A 130 -15.08 -9.89 -16.08
N ARG A 131 -14.07 -10.70 -16.41
CA ARG A 131 -13.82 -11.99 -15.78
C ARG A 131 -12.70 -11.84 -14.75
N TYR A 132 -12.79 -12.57 -13.67
CA TYR A 132 -11.72 -12.67 -12.68
C TYR A 132 -10.75 -13.77 -13.11
N ARG A 133 -9.42 -13.50 -13.01
CA ARG A 133 -8.37 -14.50 -13.19
C ARG A 133 -7.99 -15.03 -11.82
N ILE A 134 -7.98 -16.34 -11.69
CA ILE A 134 -7.54 -17.01 -10.45
C ILE A 134 -6.02 -16.99 -10.46
N ILE A 135 -5.43 -16.21 -9.55
CA ILE A 135 -3.97 -16.06 -9.44
C ILE A 135 -3.48 -16.88 -8.27
N ASP A 136 -2.41 -17.61 -8.48
CA ASP A 136 -1.71 -18.31 -7.42
C ASP A 136 -0.82 -17.32 -6.64
N PHE A 137 -1.34 -16.84 -5.50
CA PHE A 137 -0.58 -15.99 -4.58
C PHE A 137 0.24 -16.78 -3.57
N LYS A 138 0.03 -18.11 -3.49
CA LYS A 138 0.69 -18.97 -2.51
C LYS A 138 1.89 -19.71 -3.09
N ARG A 139 1.91 -19.87 -4.43
CA ARG A 139 2.95 -20.66 -5.12
C ARG A 139 3.09 -22.04 -4.48
N GLN A 140 2.00 -22.81 -4.51
CA GLN A 140 1.91 -24.10 -3.78
C GLN A 140 2.62 -25.26 -4.45
N LEU A 141 2.91 -25.19 -5.74
CA LEU A 141 3.71 -26.19 -6.46
C LEU A 141 5.19 -25.86 -6.24
N TRP A 142 5.77 -26.53 -5.24
CA TRP A 142 7.15 -26.31 -4.84
C TRP A 142 8.09 -27.22 -5.60
N ASP A 143 9.29 -26.72 -5.86
CA ASP A 143 10.43 -27.42 -6.44
C ASP A 143 10.15 -28.03 -7.83
N VAL A 144 9.01 -27.65 -8.44
CA VAL A 144 8.65 -28.01 -9.81
C VAL A 144 8.90 -26.81 -10.72
N PRO A 145 9.76 -26.92 -11.73
CA PRO A 145 9.98 -25.85 -12.70
C PRO A 145 8.72 -25.64 -13.55
N ALA A 146 8.46 -24.36 -13.85
CA ALA A 146 7.37 -23.97 -14.72
C ALA A 146 7.87 -23.02 -15.79
N THR A 147 7.44 -23.24 -17.04
CA THR A 147 7.76 -22.39 -18.18
C THR A 147 6.69 -21.31 -18.34
N VAL A 148 7.11 -20.10 -18.62
CA VAL A 148 6.21 -18.98 -18.94
C VAL A 148 5.69 -19.15 -20.36
N GLU A 149 4.42 -19.47 -20.53
CA GLU A 149 3.80 -19.60 -21.85
C GLU A 149 3.57 -18.23 -22.49
N ARG A 150 2.95 -17.32 -21.74
CA ARG A 150 2.62 -15.98 -22.23
C ARG A 150 2.35 -14.98 -21.11
N LEU A 151 2.44 -13.67 -21.45
CA LEU A 151 2.04 -12.58 -20.58
C LEU A 151 0.66 -12.07 -20.96
N GLU A 152 -0.23 -11.85 -19.99
CA GLU A 152 -1.61 -11.41 -20.23
C GLU A 152 -1.94 -10.12 -19.46
N TYR A 153 -2.85 -9.33 -20.06
CA TYR A 153 -3.49 -8.21 -19.39
C TYR A 153 -4.63 -8.68 -18.48
N ASP A 154 -4.66 -8.20 -17.23
CA ASP A 154 -5.79 -8.44 -16.32
C ASP A 154 -6.55 -7.14 -16.02
N PRO A 155 -7.86 -7.04 -16.39
CA PRO A 155 -8.67 -5.85 -16.10
C PRO A 155 -8.99 -5.66 -14.61
N ASN A 156 -8.64 -6.61 -13.73
CA ASN A 156 -8.92 -6.56 -12.31
C ASN A 156 -7.77 -5.99 -11.48
N ARG A 157 -6.58 -5.86 -12.09
CA ARG A 157 -5.37 -5.35 -11.44
C ARG A 157 -4.56 -4.48 -12.38
N SER A 158 -3.66 -3.70 -11.82
CA SER A 158 -2.77 -2.83 -12.59
C SER A 158 -1.54 -3.56 -13.16
N ALA A 159 -1.12 -4.65 -12.51
CA ALA A 159 -0.01 -5.50 -12.92
C ALA A 159 -0.43 -6.46 -14.05
N PHE A 160 0.53 -6.89 -14.88
CA PHE A 160 0.34 -8.00 -15.81
C PHE A 160 0.41 -9.32 -15.06
N ILE A 161 -0.11 -10.37 -15.71
CA ILE A 161 -0.06 -11.74 -15.21
C ILE A 161 0.68 -12.61 -16.22
N ALA A 162 1.37 -13.63 -15.71
CA ALA A 162 2.01 -14.65 -16.54
C ALA A 162 1.26 -15.97 -16.40
N LEU A 163 0.98 -16.62 -17.53
CA LEU A 163 0.49 -17.98 -17.56
C LEU A 163 1.70 -18.92 -17.51
N LEU A 164 1.73 -19.78 -16.53
CA LEU A 164 2.76 -20.79 -16.33
C LEU A 164 2.24 -22.16 -16.72
N GLN A 165 3.08 -22.93 -17.36
CA GLN A 165 2.90 -24.36 -17.57
C GLN A 165 3.98 -25.09 -16.77
N TYR A 166 3.56 -25.90 -15.81
CA TYR A 166 4.43 -26.76 -15.03
C TYR A 166 4.76 -28.03 -15.81
N GLU A 167 5.88 -28.70 -15.52
CA GLU A 167 6.28 -29.96 -16.14
C GLU A 167 5.22 -31.05 -15.97
N ASN A 168 4.45 -31.03 -14.89
CA ASN A 168 3.32 -31.92 -14.66
C ASN A 168 2.05 -31.59 -15.46
N GLY A 169 2.12 -30.66 -16.43
CA GLY A 169 1.00 -30.23 -17.27
C GLY A 169 0.01 -29.27 -16.59
N VAL A 170 0.18 -28.94 -15.30
CA VAL A 170 -0.70 -28.01 -14.60
C VAL A 170 -0.45 -26.58 -15.06
N MET A 171 -1.54 -25.85 -15.32
CA MET A 171 -1.49 -24.43 -15.69
C MET A 171 -1.80 -23.54 -14.48
N SER A 172 -1.10 -22.43 -14.33
CA SER A 172 -1.32 -21.47 -13.24
C SER A 172 -1.06 -20.03 -13.67
N TYR A 173 -1.78 -19.07 -13.10
CA TYR A 173 -1.46 -17.64 -13.26
C TYR A 173 -0.66 -17.13 -12.06
N ILE A 174 0.37 -16.36 -12.34
CA ILE A 174 1.13 -15.61 -11.34
C ILE A 174 1.13 -14.11 -11.67
N LEU A 175 1.52 -13.27 -10.70
CA LEU A 175 1.89 -11.89 -10.99
C LEU A 175 3.18 -11.88 -11.78
N ALA A 176 3.17 -11.28 -12.97
CA ALA A 176 4.38 -11.18 -13.78
C ALA A 176 5.35 -10.18 -13.16
N PRO A 177 6.60 -10.54 -12.87
CA PRO A 177 7.65 -9.59 -12.56
C PRO A 177 8.05 -8.79 -13.81
N GLN A 178 8.73 -7.67 -13.58
CA GLN A 178 9.33 -6.89 -14.65
C GLN A 178 10.48 -7.68 -15.29
N GLY A 179 10.54 -7.66 -16.62
CA GLY A 179 11.60 -8.32 -17.39
C GLY A 179 11.33 -9.80 -17.71
N LEU A 180 10.29 -10.42 -17.16
CA LEU A 180 9.91 -11.78 -17.50
C LEU A 180 9.42 -11.86 -18.95
N LYS A 181 9.87 -12.88 -19.68
CA LYS A 181 9.51 -13.12 -21.08
C LYS A 181 8.86 -14.50 -21.24
N PRO A 182 8.07 -14.69 -22.31
CA PRO A 182 7.65 -16.04 -22.70
C PRO A 182 8.87 -16.94 -22.95
N GLY A 183 8.82 -18.18 -22.48
CA GLY A 183 9.93 -19.14 -22.54
C GLY A 183 10.84 -19.17 -21.30
N ASP A 184 10.77 -18.15 -20.44
CA ASP A 184 11.56 -18.15 -19.19
C ASP A 184 11.06 -19.27 -18.25
N SER A 185 11.99 -19.85 -17.49
CA SER A 185 11.67 -20.83 -16.44
C SER A 185 11.61 -20.14 -15.08
N VAL A 186 10.61 -20.49 -14.26
CA VAL A 186 10.41 -20.00 -12.90
C VAL A 186 10.14 -21.14 -11.93
N VAL A 187 10.75 -21.08 -10.75
CA VAL A 187 10.63 -22.09 -9.71
C VAL A 187 10.14 -21.45 -8.40
N ALA A 188 9.41 -22.22 -7.62
CA ALA A 188 9.04 -21.86 -6.27
C ALA A 188 9.52 -22.91 -5.28
N GLY A 189 10.35 -22.56 -4.32
CA GLY A 189 10.84 -23.49 -3.31
C GLY A 189 10.34 -23.14 -1.91
N LYS A 190 10.17 -24.15 -1.06
CA LYS A 190 9.73 -23.97 0.32
C LYS A 190 10.67 -24.56 1.37
N GLY A 191 11.40 -25.60 1.03
CA GLY A 191 12.22 -26.39 1.94
C GLY A 191 13.69 -25.99 2.00
N ALA A 192 14.51 -26.88 2.53
CA ALA A 192 15.97 -26.73 2.57
C ALA A 192 16.57 -26.63 1.16
N ASP A 193 15.95 -27.29 0.19
CA ASP A 193 16.34 -27.29 -1.23
C ASP A 193 16.19 -25.89 -1.86
N SER A 194 15.36 -25.03 -1.27
CA SER A 194 15.25 -23.61 -1.68
C SER A 194 16.54 -22.80 -1.55
N LYS A 195 17.57 -23.33 -0.88
CA LYS A 195 18.90 -22.69 -0.81
C LYS A 195 19.57 -22.58 -2.18
N GLY A 196 19.24 -23.47 -3.10
CA GLY A 196 19.75 -23.50 -4.47
C GLY A 196 18.95 -22.65 -5.48
N ILE A 197 17.86 -21.99 -5.05
CA ILE A 197 17.05 -21.20 -5.98
C ILE A 197 17.75 -19.87 -6.29
N ASP A 198 18.13 -19.70 -7.54
CA ASP A 198 18.69 -18.44 -8.03
C ASP A 198 17.74 -17.27 -7.77
N PRO A 199 18.24 -16.09 -7.36
CA PRO A 199 17.43 -14.89 -7.16
C PRO A 199 17.03 -14.24 -8.49
N LYS A 200 16.55 -15.03 -9.46
CA LYS A 200 16.01 -14.56 -10.74
C LYS A 200 14.60 -13.99 -10.58
N PRO A 201 14.22 -12.96 -11.36
CA PRO A 201 12.86 -12.43 -11.34
C PRO A 201 11.83 -13.52 -11.66
N GLY A 202 10.83 -13.67 -10.79
CA GLY A 202 9.78 -14.70 -10.91
C GLY A 202 9.94 -15.89 -10.00
N ASN A 203 11.15 -16.21 -9.56
CA ASN A 203 11.38 -17.24 -8.58
C ASN A 203 10.82 -16.84 -7.22
N ALA A 204 10.27 -17.79 -6.48
CA ALA A 204 9.68 -17.55 -5.18
C ALA A 204 10.30 -18.46 -4.13
N ALA A 205 10.70 -17.86 -3.00
CA ALA A 205 11.27 -18.59 -1.89
C ALA A 205 10.92 -17.92 -0.55
N PRO A 206 11.04 -18.62 0.58
CA PRO A 206 11.01 -17.99 1.89
C PRO A 206 12.12 -16.94 2.02
N LEU A 207 11.82 -15.83 2.71
CA LEU A 207 12.79 -14.75 2.94
C LEU A 207 14.08 -15.25 3.63
N LYS A 208 14.01 -16.39 4.33
CA LYS A 208 15.17 -17.06 4.95
C LYS A 208 16.28 -17.37 3.94
N TYR A 209 15.91 -17.75 2.73
CA TYR A 209 16.85 -18.23 1.70
C TYR A 209 17.21 -17.17 0.66
N LEU A 210 16.50 -16.03 0.67
CA LEU A 210 16.81 -14.93 -0.23
C LEU A 210 17.96 -14.06 0.31
N PRO A 211 18.85 -13.55 -0.54
CA PRO A 211 19.90 -12.64 -0.11
C PRO A 211 19.34 -11.27 0.31
N VAL A 212 20.03 -10.62 1.23
CA VAL A 212 19.72 -9.25 1.64
C VAL A 212 20.06 -8.30 0.48
N GLY A 213 19.29 -7.21 0.34
CA GLY A 213 19.43 -6.23 -0.74
C GLY A 213 18.52 -6.50 -1.95
N VAL A 214 18.01 -7.72 -2.12
CA VAL A 214 17.15 -8.07 -3.26
C VAL A 214 15.79 -7.40 -3.19
N GLN A 215 15.29 -6.98 -4.36
CA GLN A 215 13.92 -6.54 -4.53
C GLN A 215 12.97 -7.73 -4.58
N VAL A 216 11.90 -7.66 -3.80
CA VAL A 216 10.89 -8.72 -3.71
C VAL A 216 9.48 -8.16 -3.83
N HIS A 217 8.56 -8.96 -4.33
CA HIS A 217 7.15 -8.63 -4.44
C HIS A 217 6.27 -9.81 -4.01
N ASN A 218 4.95 -9.64 -4.02
CA ASN A 218 3.99 -10.69 -3.63
C ASN A 218 4.31 -11.35 -2.29
N ILE A 219 4.65 -10.53 -1.29
CA ILE A 219 5.19 -10.97 0.00
C ILE A 219 4.04 -11.36 0.92
N GLU A 220 4.19 -12.47 1.62
CA GLU A 220 3.28 -12.89 2.67
C GLU A 220 3.44 -12.04 3.93
N MET A 221 2.37 -11.91 4.70
CA MET A 221 2.41 -11.27 6.03
C MET A 221 2.58 -12.29 7.15
N MET A 222 2.10 -13.50 6.94
CA MET A 222 2.25 -14.67 7.79
C MET A 222 2.45 -15.87 6.87
N PRO A 223 3.25 -16.86 7.25
CA PRO A 223 3.53 -18.03 6.43
C PRO A 223 2.24 -18.74 5.99
N GLY A 224 2.15 -19.11 4.71
CA GLY A 224 1.03 -19.86 4.12
C GLY A 224 -0.25 -19.06 3.85
N GLN A 225 -0.31 -17.76 4.19
CA GLN A 225 -1.49 -16.92 3.90
C GLN A 225 -1.58 -16.46 2.44
N GLY A 226 -0.54 -16.66 1.66
CA GLY A 226 -0.39 -16.09 0.32
C GLY A 226 0.02 -14.63 0.32
N GLY A 227 0.60 -14.17 -0.77
CA GLY A 227 1.14 -12.83 -0.91
C GLY A 227 0.08 -11.74 -0.72
N LYS A 228 0.39 -10.76 0.11
CA LYS A 228 -0.48 -9.61 0.43
C LYS A 228 0.19 -8.26 0.21
N LEU A 229 1.51 -8.18 0.32
CA LEU A 229 2.29 -6.95 0.18
C LEU A 229 2.90 -6.86 -1.22
N ALA A 230 3.14 -5.63 -1.71
CA ALA A 230 3.78 -5.32 -3.00
C ALA A 230 3.20 -6.12 -4.19
N ARG A 231 1.90 -5.92 -4.50
CA ARG A 231 1.20 -6.62 -5.60
C ARG A 231 0.73 -5.69 -6.73
N SER A 232 0.80 -4.39 -6.53
CA SER A 232 0.40 -3.40 -7.54
C SER A 232 1.48 -3.26 -8.61
N ALA A 233 1.11 -2.73 -9.77
CA ALA A 233 2.04 -2.42 -10.86
C ALA A 233 3.24 -1.60 -10.35
N GLY A 234 4.44 -2.00 -10.76
CA GLY A 234 5.68 -1.33 -10.38
C GLY A 234 6.05 -1.39 -8.90
N ALA A 235 5.30 -2.13 -8.07
CA ALA A 235 5.61 -2.24 -6.65
C ALA A 235 6.70 -3.29 -6.40
N SER A 236 7.64 -2.95 -5.54
CA SER A 236 8.62 -3.87 -4.96
C SER A 236 8.91 -3.46 -3.52
N ALA A 237 9.35 -4.37 -2.69
CA ALA A 237 9.94 -4.08 -1.39
C ALA A 237 11.41 -4.51 -1.43
N VAL A 238 12.27 -3.77 -0.75
CA VAL A 238 13.69 -4.14 -0.62
C VAL A 238 13.86 -4.91 0.68
N TYR A 239 14.49 -6.07 0.60
CA TYR A 239 14.87 -6.87 1.76
C TYR A 239 16.11 -6.28 2.38
N GLN A 240 15.98 -5.55 3.51
CA GLN A 240 17.07 -4.77 4.09
C GLN A 240 17.95 -5.57 5.07
N ALA A 241 17.33 -6.33 5.95
CA ALA A 241 18.06 -7.03 6.99
C ALA A 241 17.29 -8.24 7.53
N ARG A 242 18.00 -9.12 8.18
CA ARG A 242 17.49 -10.25 8.95
C ARG A 242 17.73 -9.96 10.44
N THR A 243 16.68 -10.13 11.26
CA THR A 243 16.77 -9.97 12.71
C THR A 243 17.04 -11.35 13.34
N GLU A 244 17.76 -11.39 14.45
CA GLU A 244 18.04 -12.61 15.23
C GLU A 244 16.75 -13.28 15.71
N ASP A 245 15.71 -12.50 16.02
CA ASP A 245 14.37 -12.97 16.42
C ASP A 245 13.60 -13.74 15.32
N GLY A 246 14.21 -14.05 14.17
CA GLY A 246 13.56 -14.76 13.07
C GLY A 246 12.60 -13.90 12.22
N PHE A 247 12.83 -12.60 12.16
CA PHE A 247 12.09 -11.68 11.29
C PHE A 247 12.97 -11.10 10.18
N ALA A 248 12.33 -10.77 9.06
CA ALA A 248 12.92 -10.05 7.94
C ALA A 248 12.46 -8.59 7.97
N VAL A 249 13.35 -7.64 7.80
CA VAL A 249 13.06 -6.21 7.67
C VAL A 249 12.89 -5.87 6.21
N LEU A 250 11.73 -5.34 5.85
CA LEU A 250 11.37 -4.95 4.49
C LEU A 250 11.13 -3.44 4.40
N ARG A 251 11.80 -2.78 3.46
CA ARG A 251 11.50 -1.40 3.06
C ARG A 251 10.43 -1.42 1.97
N MET A 252 9.24 -0.96 2.30
CA MET A 252 8.10 -0.91 1.39
C MET A 252 8.20 0.27 0.40
N PRO A 253 7.46 0.26 -0.73
CA PRO A 253 7.43 1.39 -1.67
C PRO A 253 7.03 2.73 -1.03
N SER A 254 6.28 2.67 0.07
CA SER A 254 5.89 3.85 0.86
C SER A 254 7.00 4.40 1.77
N LYS A 255 8.22 3.85 1.71
CA LYS A 255 9.32 4.08 2.66
C LYS A 255 9.07 3.55 4.08
N GLU A 256 7.92 2.93 4.35
CA GLU A 256 7.62 2.25 5.63
C GLU A 256 8.55 1.05 5.78
N ARG A 257 9.26 0.94 6.92
CA ARG A 257 10.06 -0.26 7.28
C ARG A 257 9.19 -1.19 8.11
N ARG A 258 9.10 -2.42 7.67
CA ARG A 258 8.20 -3.41 8.25
C ARG A 258 8.89 -4.73 8.47
N ILE A 259 8.58 -5.39 9.60
CA ILE A 259 9.03 -6.75 9.87
C ILE A 259 7.97 -7.76 9.42
N VAL A 260 8.44 -8.89 8.92
CA VAL A 260 7.64 -10.07 8.59
C VAL A 260 8.41 -11.32 9.05
N PRO A 261 7.73 -12.39 9.45
CA PRO A 261 8.42 -13.65 9.76
C PRO A 261 9.28 -14.11 8.59
N ILE A 262 10.49 -14.60 8.88
CA ILE A 262 11.46 -14.98 7.86
C ILE A 262 11.02 -16.18 7.00
N MET A 263 10.06 -16.97 7.49
CA MET A 263 9.46 -18.09 6.76
C MET A 263 8.38 -17.66 5.77
N CYS A 264 8.07 -16.36 5.67
CA CYS A 264 7.11 -15.84 4.70
C CYS A 264 7.68 -15.97 3.29
N MET A 265 6.84 -16.45 2.37
CA MET A 265 7.15 -16.52 0.95
C MET A 265 7.19 -15.13 0.32
N ALA A 266 8.14 -14.92 -0.58
CA ALA A 266 8.24 -13.74 -1.43
C ALA A 266 8.69 -14.13 -2.83
N THR A 267 8.30 -13.37 -3.84
CA THR A 267 8.75 -13.55 -5.22
C THR A 267 9.80 -12.50 -5.53
N VAL A 268 10.89 -12.91 -6.15
CA VAL A 268 12.01 -12.04 -6.53
C VAL A 268 11.63 -11.09 -7.66
N GLY A 269 12.13 -9.87 -7.60
CA GLY A 269 11.94 -8.84 -8.62
C GLY A 269 10.87 -7.81 -8.29
N GLN A 270 10.67 -6.87 -9.19
CA GLN A 270 9.65 -5.83 -9.17
C GLN A 270 8.42 -6.30 -9.98
N VAL A 271 7.22 -5.90 -9.58
CA VAL A 271 5.99 -6.18 -10.35
C VAL A 271 6.01 -5.44 -11.69
N SER A 272 5.53 -6.08 -12.74
CA SER A 272 5.40 -5.54 -14.10
C SER A 272 4.59 -4.23 -14.17
N ASN A 273 4.66 -3.57 -15.34
CA ASN A 273 3.93 -2.33 -15.65
C ASN A 273 4.29 -1.13 -14.73
N PRO A 274 5.59 -0.80 -14.54
CA PRO A 274 5.99 0.30 -13.66
C PRO A 274 5.46 1.66 -14.12
N LEU A 275 5.19 1.85 -15.40
CA LEU A 275 4.67 3.10 -15.98
C LEU A 275 3.15 3.26 -15.89
N HIS A 276 2.45 2.37 -15.18
CA HIS A 276 0.99 2.45 -15.02
C HIS A 276 0.51 3.80 -14.47
N PHE A 277 1.30 4.46 -13.62
CA PHE A 277 0.97 5.78 -13.07
C PHE A 277 0.92 6.90 -14.13
N MET A 278 1.59 6.72 -15.28
CA MET A 278 1.59 7.67 -16.39
C MET A 278 0.36 7.52 -17.30
N GLU A 279 -0.44 6.46 -17.14
CA GLU A 279 -1.68 6.29 -17.92
C GLU A 279 -2.67 7.40 -17.62
N GLN A 280 -3.17 8.04 -18.68
CA GLN A 280 -4.19 9.08 -18.60
C GLN A 280 -5.42 8.69 -19.42
N LEU A 281 -6.58 8.75 -18.80
CA LEU A 281 -7.84 8.30 -19.42
C LEU A 281 -8.34 9.26 -20.49
N GLY A 282 -7.98 10.54 -20.41
CA GLY A 282 -8.33 11.58 -21.36
C GLY A 282 -9.79 12.06 -21.30
N LYS A 283 -10.76 11.19 -21.00
CA LYS A 283 -12.20 11.54 -20.95
C LYS A 283 -12.96 10.81 -19.84
N ALA A 284 -14.05 11.43 -19.37
CA ALA A 284 -14.92 10.85 -18.34
C ALA A 284 -15.54 9.50 -18.75
N GLY A 285 -15.86 9.31 -20.04
CA GLY A 285 -16.37 8.03 -20.56
C GLY A 285 -15.41 6.86 -20.37
N ALA A 286 -14.08 7.10 -20.41
CA ALA A 286 -13.09 6.06 -20.11
C ALA A 286 -13.14 5.60 -18.65
N SER A 287 -13.37 6.51 -17.71
CA SER A 287 -13.63 6.19 -16.29
C SER A 287 -14.94 5.39 -16.13
N ARG A 288 -15.99 5.77 -16.89
CA ARG A 288 -17.27 5.05 -16.89
C ARG A 288 -17.10 3.61 -17.35
N HIS A 289 -16.31 3.35 -18.40
CA HIS A 289 -15.99 2.00 -18.87
C HIS A 289 -15.24 1.15 -17.81
N ARG A 290 -14.45 1.79 -16.94
CA ARG A 290 -13.79 1.12 -15.80
C ARG A 290 -14.73 0.87 -14.61
N GLY A 291 -16.00 1.31 -14.68
CA GLY A 291 -16.99 1.12 -13.62
C GLY A 291 -16.96 2.19 -12.53
N ILE A 292 -16.35 3.32 -12.80
CA ILE A 292 -16.31 4.48 -11.90
C ILE A 292 -17.47 5.43 -12.30
N ARG A 293 -18.36 5.73 -11.36
CA ARG A 293 -19.46 6.69 -11.54
C ARG A 293 -18.99 8.11 -11.25
N PRO A 294 -19.64 9.14 -11.80
CA PRO A 294 -19.33 10.53 -11.51
C PRO A 294 -19.42 10.84 -10.00
N THR A 295 -18.61 11.77 -9.57
CA THR A 295 -18.55 12.23 -8.16
C THR A 295 -18.95 13.70 -8.12
N VAL A 296 -19.94 14.05 -7.29
CA VAL A 296 -20.31 15.43 -6.98
C VAL A 296 -19.52 15.87 -5.75
N ARG A 297 -18.99 17.10 -5.77
CA ARG A 297 -18.26 17.67 -4.64
C ARG A 297 -19.23 17.96 -3.49
N GLY A 298 -18.82 17.76 -2.23
CA GLY A 298 -19.65 18.05 -1.06
C GLY A 298 -20.13 19.49 -0.97
N VAL A 299 -19.30 20.46 -1.42
CA VAL A 299 -19.66 21.89 -1.48
C VAL A 299 -20.81 22.19 -2.46
N ALA A 300 -21.00 21.32 -3.49
CA ALA A 300 -22.06 21.48 -4.49
C ALA A 300 -23.35 20.72 -4.10
N MET A 301 -23.44 20.23 -2.88
CA MET A 301 -24.60 19.53 -2.34
C MET A 301 -25.38 20.43 -1.37
N ASN A 302 -26.58 20.00 -1.01
CA ASN A 302 -27.37 20.65 0.01
C ASN A 302 -26.86 20.31 1.42
N PRO A 303 -27.18 21.12 2.47
CA PRO A 303 -26.73 20.86 3.83
C PRO A 303 -27.14 19.50 4.39
N VAL A 304 -28.27 18.95 3.95
CA VAL A 304 -28.75 17.62 4.36
C VAL A 304 -27.85 16.49 3.83
N ASP A 305 -27.21 16.68 2.66
CA ASP A 305 -26.42 15.65 1.99
C ASP A 305 -24.95 15.64 2.37
N HIS A 306 -24.43 16.80 2.78
CA HIS A 306 -23.00 16.92 3.09
C HIS A 306 -22.72 18.07 4.09
N PRO A 307 -21.82 17.89 5.08
CA PRO A 307 -21.45 18.91 6.05
C PRO A 307 -20.83 20.20 5.45
N LEU A 308 -20.37 20.16 4.21
CA LEU A 308 -19.85 21.31 3.45
C LEU A 308 -20.87 21.86 2.47
N GLY A 309 -22.11 21.36 2.47
CA GLY A 309 -23.17 21.78 1.55
C GLY A 309 -23.85 23.07 1.97
N GLY A 310 -24.61 23.62 1.05
CA GLY A 310 -25.39 24.85 1.25
C GLY A 310 -24.70 26.16 0.82
N GLY A 311 -25.38 27.24 0.99
CA GLY A 311 -24.97 28.58 0.57
C GLY A 311 -25.56 29.01 -0.80
N GLU A 312 -25.49 30.30 -1.10
CA GLU A 312 -25.89 30.87 -2.39
C GLU A 312 -24.70 30.91 -3.34
N GLY A 313 -24.92 30.49 -4.59
CA GLY A 313 -23.93 30.54 -5.67
C GLY A 313 -22.67 29.76 -5.38
N LYS A 314 -21.51 30.35 -5.62
CA LYS A 314 -20.19 29.75 -5.41
C LYS A 314 -19.71 29.95 -3.96
N SER A 315 -20.27 29.19 -3.02
CA SER A 315 -19.88 29.23 -1.62
C SER A 315 -18.59 28.48 -1.32
N SER A 316 -17.90 28.90 -0.25
CA SER A 316 -16.78 28.16 0.35
C SER A 316 -17.32 27.11 1.33
N GLY A 317 -16.51 26.12 1.68
CA GLY A 317 -16.94 25.02 2.57
C GLY A 317 -17.15 25.44 4.05
N GLY A 318 -16.77 26.65 4.48
CA GLY A 318 -16.95 27.19 5.83
C GLY A 318 -16.17 26.48 6.95
N ARG A 319 -15.57 25.34 6.67
CA ARG A 319 -14.80 24.50 7.62
C ARG A 319 -13.71 23.70 6.89
N PRO A 320 -12.76 23.10 7.64
CA PRO A 320 -11.79 22.16 7.06
C PRO A 320 -12.47 21.01 6.29
N ALA A 321 -11.82 20.51 5.23
CA ALA A 321 -12.37 19.46 4.37
C ALA A 321 -12.72 18.20 5.16
N VAL A 322 -13.98 17.78 5.08
CA VAL A 322 -14.52 16.59 5.76
C VAL A 322 -15.22 15.67 4.77
N SER A 323 -15.38 14.39 5.16
CA SER A 323 -16.20 13.42 4.44
C SER A 323 -17.70 13.66 4.67
N PRO A 324 -18.61 12.97 3.93
CA PRO A 324 -20.06 13.03 4.20
C PRO A 324 -20.45 12.67 5.65
N TRP A 325 -19.60 11.95 6.36
CA TRP A 325 -19.79 11.56 7.77
C TRP A 325 -19.11 12.51 8.77
N GLY A 326 -18.62 13.67 8.32
CA GLY A 326 -17.94 14.63 9.17
C GLY A 326 -16.50 14.26 9.55
N ILE A 327 -15.94 13.20 8.99
CA ILE A 327 -14.58 12.75 9.29
C ILE A 327 -13.58 13.65 8.53
N PRO A 328 -12.58 14.25 9.20
CA PRO A 328 -11.56 15.07 8.53
C PRO A 328 -10.83 14.34 7.41
N CYS A 329 -10.73 14.95 6.23
CA CYS A 329 -10.10 14.35 5.04
C CYS A 329 -8.63 14.76 4.86
N LYS A 330 -8.22 15.89 5.46
CA LYS A 330 -6.87 16.48 5.37
C LYS A 330 -6.30 16.70 6.78
N GLY A 331 -5.07 17.19 6.87
CA GLY A 331 -4.47 17.54 8.15
C GLY A 331 -3.91 16.35 8.95
N GLY A 332 -3.52 15.25 8.28
CA GLY A 332 -2.84 14.13 8.95
C GLY A 332 -3.76 13.21 9.76
N TYR A 333 -5.07 13.24 9.48
CA TYR A 333 -6.01 12.32 10.10
C TYR A 333 -5.60 10.86 9.85
N ARG A 334 -5.56 10.07 10.93
CA ARG A 334 -5.15 8.68 10.89
C ARG A 334 -6.29 7.78 10.43
N THR A 335 -6.15 7.14 9.27
CA THR A 335 -7.11 6.15 8.76
C THR A 335 -6.85 4.73 9.32
N ARG A 336 -5.59 4.41 9.68
CA ARG A 336 -5.24 3.12 10.29
C ARG A 336 -5.75 3.06 11.73
N LYS A 337 -6.61 2.10 12.04
CA LYS A 337 -7.16 1.88 13.38
C LYS A 337 -6.06 1.61 14.41
N ARG A 338 -6.21 2.13 15.65
CA ARG A 338 -5.21 1.94 16.73
C ARG A 338 -4.99 0.47 17.09
N ARG A 339 -6.07 -0.33 17.07
CA ARG A 339 -6.08 -1.76 17.40
C ARG A 339 -5.73 -2.68 16.21
N ASN A 340 -5.22 -2.13 15.10
CA ASN A 340 -4.79 -2.97 13.98
C ASN A 340 -3.59 -3.84 14.41
N PRO A 341 -3.72 -5.20 14.42
CA PRO A 341 -2.66 -6.10 14.90
C PRO A 341 -1.36 -5.96 14.09
N THR A 342 -1.47 -5.65 12.80
CA THR A 342 -0.31 -5.50 11.91
C THR A 342 0.53 -4.25 12.21
N ARG A 343 0.05 -3.35 13.08
CA ARG A 343 0.81 -2.17 13.50
C ARG A 343 2.07 -2.52 14.30
N LYS A 344 2.03 -3.61 15.06
CA LYS A 344 3.19 -4.10 15.83
C LYS A 344 4.37 -4.47 14.92
N MET A 345 4.09 -4.82 13.67
CA MET A 345 5.06 -5.22 12.66
C MET A 345 5.69 -4.03 11.90
N ILE A 346 5.39 -2.79 12.26
CA ILE A 346 5.96 -1.60 11.62
C ILE A 346 7.01 -1.02 12.56
N LEU A 347 8.25 -0.92 12.08
CA LEU A 347 9.37 -0.33 12.81
C LEU A 347 9.37 1.19 12.63
N PHE A 348 9.35 1.63 11.36
CA PHE A 348 9.37 3.04 10.99
C PHE A 348 8.18 3.38 10.09
N ASP A 349 7.63 4.56 10.27
CA ASP A 349 6.59 5.06 9.39
C ASP A 349 7.19 5.56 8.05
N ARG A 350 6.34 6.00 7.12
CA ARG A 350 6.76 6.53 5.82
C ARG A 350 7.62 7.80 5.89
N ARG A 351 7.72 8.43 7.06
CA ARG A 351 8.51 9.63 7.33
C ARG A 351 9.85 9.32 8.01
N GLY A 352 10.19 8.04 8.13
CA GLY A 352 11.39 7.60 8.84
C GLY A 352 11.28 7.68 10.37
N MET A 353 10.11 8.01 10.90
CA MET A 353 9.92 8.11 12.36
C MET A 353 9.64 6.73 12.96
N PRO A 354 10.34 6.34 14.03
CA PRO A 354 10.08 5.08 14.71
C PRO A 354 8.65 5.08 15.27
N LEU A 355 7.97 3.94 15.16
CA LEU A 355 6.66 3.79 15.76
C LEU A 355 6.79 3.40 17.22
N PRO A 356 6.25 4.19 18.15
CA PRO A 356 6.33 3.89 19.57
C PRO A 356 5.63 2.57 19.89
N LYS A 357 6.34 1.65 20.52
CA LYS A 357 5.86 0.33 20.92
C LYS A 357 4.99 0.44 22.19
N THR A 358 5.39 1.29 23.14
CA THR A 358 4.71 1.46 24.45
C THR A 358 3.94 2.79 24.56
N LEU A 359 3.03 2.88 25.55
CA LEU A 359 2.31 4.12 25.86
C LEU A 359 3.25 5.19 26.42
N ALA A 360 4.23 4.80 27.22
CA ALA A 360 5.24 5.69 27.81
C ALA A 360 6.09 6.34 26.71
N GLU A 361 6.57 5.56 25.75
CA GLU A 361 7.33 6.02 24.58
C GLU A 361 6.50 6.98 23.70
N ARG A 362 5.19 6.73 23.54
CA ARG A 362 4.27 7.67 22.85
C ARG A 362 4.17 9.01 23.57
N LYS A 363 4.09 9.00 24.90
CA LYS A 363 4.04 10.23 25.71
C LYS A 363 5.36 10.99 25.57
N ARG A 364 6.52 10.30 25.61
CA ARG A 364 7.85 10.89 25.41
C ARG A 364 7.98 11.55 24.04
N LEU A 365 7.65 10.86 22.97
CA LEU A 365 7.72 11.40 21.60
C LEU A 365 6.77 12.58 21.37
N ARG A 366 5.61 12.62 22.03
CA ARG A 366 4.70 13.79 21.97
C ARG A 366 5.30 15.01 22.69
N ARG A 367 5.95 14.82 23.84
CA ARG A 367 6.63 15.90 24.57
C ARG A 367 7.78 16.50 23.77
N LEU A 368 8.53 15.67 23.05
CA LEU A 368 9.62 16.12 22.18
C LEU A 368 9.13 16.93 20.97
N LYS A 369 7.99 16.55 20.37
CA LYS A 369 7.39 17.28 19.24
C LYS A 369 6.71 18.61 19.64
N GLY A 370 6.30 18.77 20.89
CA GLY A 370 5.74 20.04 21.40
C GLY A 370 6.80 21.07 21.77
N LYS A 371 8.11 20.73 21.63
CA LYS A 371 9.25 21.62 21.90
C LYS A 371 9.98 22.07 20.63
N GLN A 372 9.52 21.66 19.45
CA GLN A 372 9.91 22.15 18.13
C GLN A 372 8.75 23.00 17.57
#